data_42e7ed99353ef5592f90c0cc27a677da
#
_entry.id   42e7ed99353ef5592f90c0cc27a677da
#
_cell.length_a   1.000
_cell.length_b   1.000
_cell.length_c   1.000
_cell.angle_alpha   90.00
_cell.angle_beta   90.00
_cell.angle_gamma   90.00
#
_symmetry.space_group_name_H-M   'P 1'
#
loop_
_entity.id
_entity.type
_entity.pdbx_description
1 polymer ?
#
loop_
_entity_poly.entity_id
_entity_poly.type
_entity_poly.pdbx_seq_one_letter_code
_entity_poly.pdbx_strand_id
1 'polypeptide(L)'
;MVELAAMTRSVSIALLVTALAAGPAGAGGFGIPDIGVRRTAMGAVIGRPDEGAAIYHNPAGLLLQHGWHLYLSSGLAIVRSEFQLQGWAQSDRFLGVSPGADGYYAPVRPSRAMGVIPMLAATGEILPGKLAIGAAIYVGNAQGAFFHAEDVTRYHLIEGYVVAPQAVLAGSYQVTDTLALGASVGVLNVHLHGKKDVFPIFNGKDISNITGSKPELILDGSGWAPSWMLAAFGRPTRRLTWGATLTGRVDTTVSGPVQITYSDDAPSPGDQLVGTQSTTQMLPWAAMAGANFDLTPQIEIGAEARYWLYRQYKKQHTDIVGIFLVRELETIKNYHDSWQVSGGVRVHDLAAAPGLELMAGTHFDHTPAPTSTVTLDQPTFNHIGLHSGLRYTVGRYRIGASYLRYFYLIPTVTDSTTSPPTNFRGSGANHILTLSLEVTL
;
A
#
# COMPACT_ATOMS: atom_id res chain seq x y z
N MET A 1 20.29 32.02 -4.12
CA MET A 1 20.46 30.96 -3.06
C MET A 1 19.32 30.95 -2.05
N VAL A 2 18.77 32.08 -1.64
CA VAL A 2 17.65 32.13 -0.66
C VAL A 2 16.33 31.59 -1.27
N GLU A 3 16.04 31.87 -2.52
CA GLU A 3 14.81 31.38 -3.21
C GLU A 3 14.82 29.86 -3.48
N LEU A 4 15.99 29.29 -3.77
CA LEU A 4 16.11 27.83 -3.95
C LEU A 4 15.89 27.07 -2.63
N ALA A 5 16.32 27.65 -1.50
CA ALA A 5 16.10 27.08 -0.16
C ALA A 5 14.64 27.19 0.30
N ALA A 6 13.90 28.21 -0.16
CA ALA A 6 12.47 28.35 0.10
C ALA A 6 11.63 27.35 -0.73
N MET A 7 12.00 27.13 -2.01
CA MET A 7 11.35 26.10 -2.85
C MET A 7 11.60 24.69 -2.32
N THR A 8 12.81 24.35 -1.87
CA THR A 8 13.09 23.03 -1.30
C THR A 8 12.33 22.78 0.01
N ARG A 9 12.17 23.79 0.86
CA ARG A 9 11.35 23.69 2.08
C ARG A 9 9.85 23.52 1.77
N SER A 10 9.33 24.22 0.77
CA SER A 10 7.92 24.12 0.37
C SER A 10 7.59 22.77 -0.26
N VAL A 11 8.48 22.20 -1.06
CA VAL A 11 8.33 20.86 -1.64
C VAL A 11 8.46 19.78 -0.55
N SER A 12 9.35 19.94 0.41
CA SER A 12 9.49 19.02 1.56
C SER A 12 8.24 19.05 2.45
N ILE A 13 7.64 20.22 2.69
CA ILE A 13 6.41 20.36 3.49
C ILE A 13 5.22 19.77 2.74
N ALA A 14 5.09 19.95 1.43
CA ALA A 14 4.01 19.36 0.63
C ALA A 14 4.11 17.82 0.58
N LEU A 15 5.31 17.26 0.47
CA LEU A 15 5.57 15.81 0.57
C LEU A 15 5.33 15.26 1.99
N LEU A 16 5.66 16.04 3.03
CA LEU A 16 5.45 15.65 4.43
C LEU A 16 3.96 15.66 4.81
N VAL A 17 3.18 16.62 4.33
CA VAL A 17 1.73 16.72 4.61
C VAL A 17 0.93 15.60 3.93
N THR A 18 1.40 15.08 2.77
CA THR A 18 0.76 13.94 2.12
C THR A 18 1.13 12.58 2.73
N ALA A 19 2.26 12.47 3.44
CA ALA A 19 2.68 11.24 4.12
C ALA A 19 1.91 10.95 5.42
N LEU A 20 1.26 11.93 6.03
CA LEU A 20 0.59 11.80 7.33
C LEU A 20 -0.81 11.19 7.29
N ALA A 21 -1.28 10.71 6.13
CA ALA A 21 -2.63 10.18 5.98
C ALA A 21 -2.67 8.81 5.28
N ALA A 22 -1.68 7.93 5.53
CA ALA A 22 -1.73 6.57 5.01
C ALA A 22 -2.74 5.75 5.83
N GLY A 23 -3.93 5.53 5.28
CA GLY A 23 -4.88 4.54 5.79
C GLY A 23 -4.54 3.14 5.25
N PRO A 24 -5.11 2.07 5.82
CA PRO A 24 -4.85 0.72 5.36
C PRO A 24 -5.30 0.53 3.92
N ALA A 25 -4.35 0.45 3.00
CA ALA A 25 -4.56 0.03 1.64
C ALA A 25 -4.15 -1.44 1.54
N GLY A 26 -5.10 -2.34 1.75
CA GLY A 26 -4.79 -3.76 1.82
C GLY A 26 -5.06 -4.48 0.51
N ALA A 27 -4.24 -4.26 -0.52
CA ALA A 27 -4.20 -5.10 -1.70
C ALA A 27 -2.76 -5.60 -1.88
N GLY A 28 -2.56 -6.91 -2.09
CA GLY A 28 -1.23 -7.45 -2.27
C GLY A 28 -0.25 -7.22 -1.09
N GLY A 29 -0.73 -7.27 0.14
CA GLY A 29 0.09 -6.96 1.33
C GLY A 29 0.35 -5.46 1.49
N PHE A 30 1.61 -5.00 1.37
CA PHE A 30 1.98 -3.58 1.47
C PHE A 30 1.80 -2.79 0.17
N GLY A 31 1.67 -3.46 -0.95
CA GLY A 31 1.58 -2.82 -2.26
C GLY A 31 0.26 -2.10 -2.48
N ILE A 32 0.32 -0.94 -3.13
CA ILE A 32 -0.85 -0.20 -3.61
C ILE A 32 -0.95 -0.39 -5.12
N PRO A 33 -1.69 -1.41 -5.62
CA PRO A 33 -1.79 -1.66 -7.05
C PRO A 33 -2.61 -0.60 -7.80
N ASP A 34 -3.41 0.18 -7.09
CA ASP A 34 -4.45 1.05 -7.64
C ASP A 34 -4.00 2.51 -7.70
N ILE A 35 -2.96 2.77 -8.52
CA ILE A 35 -2.44 4.10 -8.84
C ILE A 35 -2.90 4.50 -10.25
N GLY A 36 -3.38 5.74 -10.40
CA GLY A 36 -3.86 6.27 -11.66
C GLY A 36 -5.32 5.89 -11.98
N VAL A 37 -5.96 6.73 -12.81
CA VAL A 37 -7.40 6.59 -13.09
C VAL A 37 -7.68 5.36 -13.94
N ARG A 38 -6.85 5.05 -14.93
CA ARG A 38 -7.11 3.87 -15.77
C ARG A 38 -7.15 2.58 -14.93
N ARG A 39 -6.19 2.39 -14.02
CA ARG A 39 -6.17 1.23 -13.14
C ARG A 39 -7.37 1.20 -12.21
N THR A 40 -7.66 2.32 -11.53
CA THR A 40 -8.76 2.39 -10.55
C THR A 40 -10.14 2.40 -11.20
N ALA A 41 -10.25 2.71 -12.49
CA ALA A 41 -11.51 2.71 -13.24
C ALA A 41 -11.81 1.38 -13.95
N MET A 42 -10.78 0.68 -14.45
CA MET A 42 -10.95 -0.50 -15.32
C MET A 42 -10.44 -1.80 -14.67
N GLY A 43 -9.52 -1.70 -13.70
CA GLY A 43 -8.88 -2.89 -13.13
C GLY A 43 -7.78 -3.51 -14.00
N ALA A 44 -7.60 -3.11 -15.25
CA ALA A 44 -6.60 -3.66 -16.16
C ALA A 44 -5.84 -2.53 -16.86
N VAL A 45 -4.50 -2.50 -16.67
CA VAL A 45 -3.63 -1.44 -17.20
C VAL A 45 -2.32 -1.97 -17.79
N ILE A 46 -1.85 -3.14 -17.34
CA ILE A 46 -0.53 -3.68 -17.72
C ILE A 46 -0.41 -3.92 -19.24
N GLY A 47 -1.49 -4.37 -19.86
CA GLY A 47 -1.53 -4.65 -21.31
C GLY A 47 -1.67 -3.40 -22.18
N ARG A 48 -2.12 -2.27 -21.64
CA ARG A 48 -2.23 -0.97 -22.35
C ARG A 48 -2.09 0.19 -21.37
N PRO A 49 -0.87 0.51 -20.92
CA PRO A 49 -0.60 1.60 -19.98
C PRO A 49 -0.50 2.93 -20.73
N ASP A 50 -1.62 3.57 -21.03
CA ASP A 50 -1.77 4.75 -21.92
C ASP A 50 -1.92 6.09 -21.19
N GLU A 51 -1.45 6.18 -19.93
CA GLU A 51 -1.43 7.42 -19.13
C GLU A 51 -0.09 7.55 -18.39
N GLY A 52 0.20 8.72 -17.79
CA GLY A 52 1.46 8.95 -17.06
C GLY A 52 1.76 7.95 -15.94
N ALA A 53 0.74 7.27 -15.39
CA ALA A 53 0.92 6.16 -14.45
C ALA A 53 1.56 4.90 -15.08
N ALA A 54 1.78 4.87 -16.40
CA ALA A 54 2.55 3.82 -17.07
C ALA A 54 3.92 3.61 -16.42
N ILE A 55 4.58 4.67 -15.95
CA ILE A 55 5.88 4.60 -15.29
C ILE A 55 5.88 3.69 -14.05
N TYR A 56 4.75 3.55 -13.39
CA TYR A 56 4.53 2.65 -12.25
C TYR A 56 4.06 1.26 -12.68
N HIS A 57 3.16 1.19 -13.65
CA HIS A 57 2.50 -0.08 -14.01
C HIS A 57 3.29 -0.90 -15.02
N ASN A 58 3.75 -0.27 -16.09
CA ASN A 58 4.53 -0.90 -17.17
C ASN A 58 5.28 0.19 -17.96
N PRO A 59 6.52 0.51 -17.59
CA PRO A 59 7.29 1.57 -18.25
C PRO A 59 7.56 1.31 -19.75
N ALA A 60 7.46 0.08 -20.26
CA ALA A 60 7.55 -0.18 -21.68
C ALA A 60 6.43 0.51 -22.50
N GLY A 61 5.31 0.84 -21.85
CA GLY A 61 4.20 1.56 -22.48
C GLY A 61 4.35 3.08 -22.54
N LEU A 62 5.46 3.66 -22.06
CA LEU A 62 5.72 5.10 -22.21
C LEU A 62 5.67 5.56 -23.67
N LEU A 63 6.00 4.69 -24.62
CA LEU A 63 5.90 4.93 -26.06
C LEU A 63 4.47 5.03 -26.60
N LEU A 64 3.43 4.73 -25.78
CA LEU A 64 2.03 4.98 -26.14
C LEU A 64 1.63 6.45 -25.98
N GLN A 65 2.45 7.24 -25.28
CA GLN A 65 2.24 8.66 -25.03
C GLN A 65 3.15 9.45 -25.98
N HIS A 66 2.57 10.03 -27.04
CA HIS A 66 3.32 10.83 -27.99
C HIS A 66 3.51 12.27 -27.48
N GLY A 67 4.75 12.79 -27.61
CA GLY A 67 5.12 14.11 -27.11
C GLY A 67 5.54 14.10 -25.63
N TRP A 68 5.46 15.26 -24.99
CA TRP A 68 5.79 15.43 -23.58
C TRP A 68 4.53 15.56 -22.74
N HIS A 69 4.49 14.92 -21.59
CA HIS A 69 3.34 14.90 -20.71
C HIS A 69 3.73 15.20 -19.26
N LEU A 70 2.88 15.97 -18.60
CA LEU A 70 2.87 16.10 -17.15
C LEU A 70 1.62 15.40 -16.63
N TYR A 71 1.77 14.54 -15.66
CA TYR A 71 0.69 13.75 -15.07
C TYR A 71 0.65 13.94 -13.57
N LEU A 72 -0.52 14.28 -13.05
CA LEU A 72 -0.84 14.34 -11.62
C LEU A 72 -2.00 13.41 -11.33
N SER A 73 -1.88 12.56 -10.33
CA SER A 73 -2.97 11.73 -9.84
C SER A 73 -2.99 11.73 -8.32
N SER A 74 -4.17 11.71 -7.75
CA SER A 74 -4.36 11.56 -6.30
C SER A 74 -5.55 10.67 -6.03
N GLY A 75 -5.32 9.56 -5.32
CA GLY A 75 -6.35 8.68 -4.77
C GLY A 75 -6.62 9.02 -3.30
N LEU A 76 -7.88 9.12 -2.91
CA LEU A 76 -8.31 9.18 -1.51
C LEU A 76 -8.89 7.83 -1.12
N ALA A 77 -8.17 7.08 -0.30
CA ALA A 77 -8.64 5.81 0.26
C ALA A 77 -9.36 6.08 1.59
N ILE A 78 -10.57 5.54 1.76
CA ILE A 78 -11.37 5.62 2.98
C ILE A 78 -11.72 4.19 3.38
N VAL A 79 -11.14 3.71 4.49
CA VAL A 79 -11.38 2.36 5.00
C VAL A 79 -12.45 2.39 6.06
N ARG A 80 -13.43 1.50 5.92
CA ARG A 80 -14.47 1.25 6.92
C ARG A 80 -14.35 -0.20 7.34
N SER A 81 -13.80 -0.44 8.51
CA SER A 81 -13.68 -1.79 9.08
C SER A 81 -14.12 -1.78 10.53
N GLU A 82 -14.55 -2.94 10.99
CA GLU A 82 -14.96 -3.19 12.36
C GLU A 82 -14.39 -4.54 12.77
N PHE A 83 -13.82 -4.60 13.96
CA PHE A 83 -13.24 -5.80 14.53
C PHE A 83 -13.82 -6.06 15.91
N GLN A 84 -14.09 -7.32 16.22
CA GLN A 84 -14.42 -7.78 17.55
C GLN A 84 -13.36 -8.80 17.99
N LEU A 85 -12.52 -8.40 18.94
CA LEU A 85 -11.52 -9.30 19.52
C LEU A 85 -12.19 -10.31 20.44
N GLN A 86 -11.70 -11.55 20.39
CA GLN A 86 -12.06 -12.60 21.35
C GLN A 86 -11.31 -12.38 22.66
N GLY A 87 -11.98 -12.60 23.80
CA GLY A 87 -11.35 -12.63 25.11
C GLY A 87 -10.26 -13.72 25.18
N TRP A 88 -9.17 -13.42 25.88
CA TRP A 88 -8.05 -14.32 26.10
C TRP A 88 -7.73 -14.43 27.60
N ALA A 89 -6.97 -15.44 27.98
CA ALA A 89 -6.63 -15.62 29.38
C ALA A 89 -6.00 -14.35 29.98
N GLN A 90 -6.47 -13.92 31.14
CA GLN A 90 -6.05 -12.71 31.86
C GLN A 90 -6.46 -11.37 31.20
N SER A 91 -7.24 -11.37 30.12
CA SER A 91 -7.64 -10.16 29.43
C SER A 91 -8.38 -9.18 30.35
N ASP A 92 -9.30 -9.66 31.19
CA ASP A 92 -10.08 -8.83 32.12
C ASP A 92 -9.17 -8.06 33.09
N ARG A 93 -8.10 -8.69 33.57
CA ARG A 93 -7.12 -8.06 34.46
C ARG A 93 -6.42 -6.87 33.81
N PHE A 94 -6.01 -6.99 32.55
CA PHE A 94 -5.20 -5.99 31.86
C PHE A 94 -6.04 -4.98 31.08
N LEU A 95 -7.17 -5.40 30.52
CA LEU A 95 -8.04 -4.50 29.75
C LEU A 95 -9.03 -3.73 30.63
N GLY A 96 -9.35 -4.25 31.83
CA GLY A 96 -10.32 -3.64 32.73
C GLY A 96 -11.78 -3.76 32.25
N VAL A 97 -12.01 -4.59 31.22
CA VAL A 97 -13.32 -4.90 30.65
C VAL A 97 -13.40 -6.39 30.38
N SER A 98 -14.60 -6.96 30.53
CA SER A 98 -14.84 -8.38 30.23
C SER A 98 -15.52 -8.54 28.87
N PRO A 99 -15.23 -9.65 28.15
CA PRO A 99 -15.97 -9.98 26.93
C PRO A 99 -17.46 -10.26 27.25
N GLY A 100 -18.28 -10.10 26.23
CA GLY A 100 -19.70 -10.45 26.30
C GLY A 100 -19.94 -11.95 26.47
N ALA A 101 -21.21 -12.35 26.59
CA ALA A 101 -21.61 -13.74 26.75
C ALA A 101 -21.20 -14.65 25.54
N ASP A 102 -20.95 -14.07 24.39
CA ASP A 102 -20.45 -14.74 23.19
C ASP A 102 -18.91 -14.87 23.17
N GLY A 103 -18.20 -14.43 24.21
CA GLY A 103 -16.77 -14.48 24.34
C GLY A 103 -16.00 -13.40 23.58
N TYR A 104 -16.68 -12.41 22.97
CA TYR A 104 -16.09 -11.31 22.23
C TYR A 104 -16.30 -9.97 22.93
N TYR A 105 -15.35 -9.06 22.78
CA TYR A 105 -15.50 -7.67 23.21
C TYR A 105 -16.47 -6.90 22.32
N ALA A 106 -16.86 -5.70 22.76
CA ALA A 106 -17.59 -4.77 21.90
C ALA A 106 -16.82 -4.48 20.62
N PRO A 107 -17.52 -4.24 19.49
CA PRO A 107 -16.85 -3.92 18.22
C PRO A 107 -16.00 -2.65 18.32
N VAL A 108 -14.79 -2.69 17.79
CA VAL A 108 -13.91 -1.52 17.65
C VAL A 108 -13.75 -1.14 16.18
N ARG A 109 -13.60 0.15 15.94
CA ARG A 109 -13.39 0.72 14.60
C ARG A 109 -12.14 1.58 14.63
N PRO A 110 -11.34 1.60 13.53
CA PRO A 110 -10.27 2.56 13.42
C PRO A 110 -10.76 4.00 13.62
N SER A 111 -10.08 4.75 14.46
CA SER A 111 -10.40 6.15 14.76
C SER A 111 -10.04 7.08 13.59
N ARG A 112 -9.04 6.70 12.82
CA ARG A 112 -8.63 7.37 11.58
C ARG A 112 -8.36 6.28 10.54
N ALA A 113 -9.07 6.35 9.42
CA ALA A 113 -9.05 5.31 8.40
C ALA A 113 -9.10 5.93 7.00
N MET A 114 -8.23 6.89 6.72
CA MET A 114 -8.07 7.48 5.38
C MET A 114 -6.62 7.68 5.03
N GLY A 115 -6.32 7.58 3.73
CA GLY A 115 -5.01 7.79 3.18
C GLY A 115 -5.05 8.41 1.80
N VAL A 116 -3.99 9.12 1.44
CA VAL A 116 -3.82 9.73 0.13
C VAL A 116 -2.78 8.93 -0.66
N ILE A 117 -3.08 8.65 -1.92
CA ILE A 117 -2.22 7.92 -2.86
C ILE A 117 -1.79 8.92 -3.96
N PRO A 118 -0.73 9.70 -3.73
CA PRO A 118 -0.29 10.72 -4.68
C PRO A 118 0.62 10.12 -5.74
N MET A 119 0.58 10.70 -6.95
CA MET A 119 1.55 10.47 -8.00
C MET A 119 1.74 11.73 -8.84
N LEU A 120 3.00 12.08 -9.08
CA LEU A 120 3.41 13.08 -10.05
C LEU A 120 4.39 12.42 -11.02
N ALA A 121 4.15 12.56 -12.32
CA ALA A 121 5.05 12.04 -13.35
C ALA A 121 5.24 13.05 -14.48
N ALA A 122 6.43 13.03 -15.07
CA ALA A 122 6.75 13.66 -16.33
C ALA A 122 7.30 12.60 -17.28
N THR A 123 6.73 12.52 -18.48
CA THR A 123 7.14 11.53 -19.50
C THR A 123 7.31 12.25 -20.84
N GLY A 124 8.14 11.69 -21.72
CA GLY A 124 8.31 12.27 -23.05
C GLY A 124 9.11 11.42 -23.99
N GLU A 125 8.85 11.62 -25.28
CA GLU A 125 9.60 11.00 -26.35
C GLU A 125 10.88 11.79 -26.64
N ILE A 126 12.03 11.12 -26.58
CA ILE A 126 13.33 11.63 -27.02
C ILE A 126 13.52 11.39 -28.51
N LEU A 127 13.13 10.19 -28.96
CA LEU A 127 13.07 9.82 -30.37
C LEU A 127 11.65 9.35 -30.67
N PRO A 128 10.87 10.09 -31.48
CA PRO A 128 9.46 9.80 -31.74
C PRO A 128 9.23 8.34 -32.16
N GLY A 129 8.33 7.68 -31.47
CA GLY A 129 7.99 6.26 -31.68
C GLY A 129 9.10 5.26 -31.37
N LYS A 130 10.28 5.68 -30.87
CA LYS A 130 11.42 4.79 -30.66
C LYS A 130 12.01 4.80 -29.27
N LEU A 131 12.11 5.98 -28.63
CA LEU A 131 12.70 6.12 -27.29
C LEU A 131 11.87 7.12 -26.48
N ALA A 132 11.33 6.67 -25.37
CA ALA A 132 10.69 7.53 -24.37
C ALA A 132 11.39 7.39 -23.03
N ILE A 133 11.34 8.47 -22.25
CA ILE A 133 11.84 8.52 -20.88
C ILE A 133 10.77 9.08 -19.95
N GLY A 134 10.95 8.89 -18.65
CA GLY A 134 10.08 9.48 -17.65
C GLY A 134 10.72 9.55 -16.29
N ALA A 135 10.17 10.42 -15.46
CA ALA A 135 10.47 10.52 -14.04
C ALA A 135 9.17 10.60 -13.26
N ALA A 136 9.12 9.99 -12.08
CA ALA A 136 7.94 10.08 -11.22
C ALA A 136 8.30 10.04 -9.74
N ILE A 137 7.39 10.62 -8.94
CA ILE A 137 7.35 10.46 -7.48
C ILE A 137 5.95 9.97 -7.13
N TYR A 138 5.87 8.90 -6.34
CA TYR A 138 4.60 8.31 -5.92
C TYR A 138 4.74 7.53 -4.60
N VAL A 139 3.62 7.16 -4.00
CA VAL A 139 3.57 6.23 -2.87
C VAL A 139 3.03 4.89 -3.37
N GLY A 140 3.95 3.95 -3.63
CA GLY A 140 3.61 2.63 -4.16
C GLY A 140 3.34 1.57 -3.10
N ASN A 141 3.69 1.84 -1.83
CA ASN A 141 3.47 0.93 -0.71
C ASN A 141 3.07 1.75 0.51
N ALA A 142 1.95 1.40 1.12
CA ALA A 142 1.50 1.96 2.38
C ALA A 142 0.50 1.04 3.06
N GLN A 143 0.58 0.98 4.38
CA GLN A 143 -0.39 0.31 5.23
C GLN A 143 -0.37 0.95 6.60
N GLY A 144 -1.51 1.00 7.29
CA GLY A 144 -1.58 1.52 8.65
C GLY A 144 -3.00 1.45 9.22
N ALA A 145 -3.09 1.55 10.52
CA ALA A 145 -4.36 1.66 11.25
C ALA A 145 -4.17 2.48 12.52
N PHE A 146 -5.24 3.12 12.97
CA PHE A 146 -5.28 3.95 14.17
C PHE A 146 -6.54 3.58 14.96
N PHE A 147 -6.36 3.25 16.22
CA PHE A 147 -7.43 2.97 17.19
C PHE A 147 -7.37 3.97 18.34
N HIS A 148 -8.37 3.99 19.20
CA HIS A 148 -8.28 4.79 20.43
C HIS A 148 -7.39 4.07 21.46
N ALA A 149 -6.63 4.84 22.23
CA ALA A 149 -5.69 4.30 23.23
C ALA A 149 -6.36 3.42 24.29
N GLU A 150 -7.65 3.66 24.58
CA GLU A 150 -8.40 2.89 25.56
C GLU A 150 -9.15 1.69 24.96
N ASP A 151 -9.05 1.47 23.64
CA ASP A 151 -9.68 0.33 22.99
C ASP A 151 -9.04 -1.00 23.44
N VAL A 152 -9.78 -2.08 23.34
CA VAL A 152 -9.30 -3.44 23.62
C VAL A 152 -8.18 -3.89 22.68
N THR A 153 -7.93 -3.15 21.62
CA THR A 153 -6.85 -3.38 20.65
C THR A 153 -5.47 -2.88 21.14
N ARG A 154 -5.39 -2.13 22.23
CA ARG A 154 -4.17 -1.40 22.64
C ARG A 154 -2.91 -2.26 22.76
N TYR A 155 -3.01 -3.53 23.17
CA TYR A 155 -1.87 -4.44 23.23
C TYR A 155 -1.46 -5.01 21.85
N HIS A 156 -2.31 -4.84 20.85
CA HIS A 156 -2.02 -5.21 19.46
C HIS A 156 -1.57 -3.99 18.67
N LEU A 157 -2.37 -2.90 18.75
CA LEU A 157 -2.13 -1.64 18.07
C LEU A 157 -2.96 -0.52 18.69
N ILE A 158 -2.34 0.63 18.95
CA ILE A 158 -3.00 1.93 19.14
C ILE A 158 -2.91 2.70 17.83
N GLU A 159 -1.69 2.91 17.32
CA GLU A 159 -1.47 3.49 16.00
C GLU A 159 -0.23 2.90 15.34
N GLY A 160 -0.27 2.77 14.03
CA GLY A 160 0.88 2.30 13.28
C GLY A 160 0.69 2.47 11.79
N TYR A 161 1.80 2.73 11.12
CA TYR A 161 1.84 2.77 9.67
C TYR A 161 3.23 2.41 9.14
N VAL A 162 3.23 1.89 7.91
CA VAL A 162 4.39 1.80 7.03
C VAL A 162 4.04 2.53 5.75
N VAL A 163 4.88 3.46 5.32
CA VAL A 163 4.72 4.17 4.06
C VAL A 163 6.05 4.23 3.33
N ALA A 164 6.02 3.99 2.01
CA ALA A 164 7.22 3.99 1.20
C ALA A 164 7.04 4.88 -0.05
N PRO A 165 7.24 6.21 0.07
CA PRO A 165 7.39 7.08 -1.07
C PRO A 165 8.61 6.68 -1.91
N GLN A 166 8.45 6.78 -3.23
CA GLN A 166 9.44 6.34 -4.19
C GLN A 166 9.63 7.40 -5.27
N ALA A 167 10.89 7.63 -5.65
CA ALA A 167 11.27 8.42 -6.81
C ALA A 167 11.93 7.51 -7.83
N VAL A 168 11.49 7.57 -9.10
CA VAL A 168 11.96 6.69 -10.17
C VAL A 168 12.29 7.45 -11.44
N LEU A 169 13.25 6.91 -12.18
CA LEU A 169 13.52 7.23 -13.58
C LEU A 169 13.21 5.99 -14.41
N ALA A 170 12.60 6.17 -15.57
CA ALA A 170 12.24 5.09 -16.47
C ALA A 170 12.60 5.41 -17.92
N GLY A 171 12.77 4.35 -18.70
CA GLY A 171 12.95 4.43 -20.13
C GLY A 171 12.23 3.30 -20.85
N SER A 172 11.83 3.56 -22.09
CA SER A 172 11.22 2.58 -23.00
C SER A 172 11.84 2.69 -24.39
N TYR A 173 12.17 1.56 -24.97
CA TYR A 173 12.76 1.47 -26.29
C TYR A 173 11.98 0.50 -27.20
N GLN A 174 11.61 0.98 -28.40
CA GLN A 174 10.97 0.15 -29.43
C GLN A 174 12.02 -0.74 -30.10
N VAL A 175 11.98 -2.03 -29.81
CA VAL A 175 12.93 -3.01 -30.31
C VAL A 175 12.56 -3.48 -31.72
N THR A 176 11.26 -3.74 -31.92
CA THR A 176 10.67 -4.08 -33.23
C THR A 176 9.38 -3.29 -33.41
N ASP A 177 8.75 -3.31 -34.56
CA ASP A 177 7.49 -2.62 -34.82
C ASP A 177 6.34 -3.07 -33.89
N THR A 178 6.48 -4.23 -33.25
CA THR A 178 5.46 -4.82 -32.40
C THR A 178 5.88 -5.03 -30.94
N LEU A 179 7.15 -4.75 -30.57
CA LEU A 179 7.70 -4.99 -29.24
C LEU A 179 8.49 -3.80 -28.72
N ALA A 180 8.13 -3.30 -27.56
CA ALA A 180 8.92 -2.37 -26.78
C ALA A 180 9.38 -3.03 -25.47
N LEU A 181 10.59 -2.70 -25.04
CA LEU A 181 11.13 -3.04 -23.74
C LEU A 181 11.28 -1.78 -22.90
N GLY A 182 11.10 -1.90 -21.61
CA GLY A 182 11.21 -0.79 -20.68
C GLY A 182 11.89 -1.21 -19.38
N ALA A 183 12.44 -0.23 -18.70
CA ALA A 183 13.01 -0.41 -17.37
C ALA A 183 12.78 0.83 -16.53
N SER A 184 12.74 0.66 -15.23
CA SER A 184 12.83 1.77 -14.28
C SER A 184 13.81 1.44 -13.16
N VAL A 185 14.47 2.47 -12.65
CA VAL A 185 15.31 2.43 -11.46
C VAL A 185 14.91 3.58 -10.54
N GLY A 186 15.02 3.37 -9.26
CA GLY A 186 14.62 4.39 -8.31
C GLY A 186 15.13 4.13 -6.91
N VAL A 187 14.76 5.05 -6.03
CA VAL A 187 14.99 4.94 -4.59
C VAL A 187 13.66 5.08 -3.88
N LEU A 188 13.47 4.30 -2.83
CA LEU A 188 12.34 4.42 -1.93
C LEU A 188 12.83 4.69 -0.51
N ASN A 189 12.04 5.42 0.24
CA ASN A 189 12.23 5.65 1.67
C ASN A 189 11.10 4.92 2.41
N VAL A 190 11.44 3.90 3.17
CA VAL A 190 10.47 3.24 4.05
C VAL A 190 10.43 3.99 5.36
N HIS A 191 9.27 4.51 5.74
CA HIS A 191 9.02 5.10 7.04
C HIS A 191 8.05 4.21 7.81
N LEU A 192 8.42 3.87 9.04
CA LEU A 192 7.66 3.00 9.93
C LEU A 192 7.41 3.73 11.24
N HIS A 193 6.17 3.72 11.69
CA HIS A 193 5.74 4.18 13.00
C HIS A 193 4.89 3.11 13.67
N GLY A 194 5.04 2.93 14.98
CA GLY A 194 4.21 2.02 15.76
C GLY A 194 4.07 2.49 17.20
N LYS A 195 2.84 2.44 17.69
CA LYS A 195 2.47 2.75 19.08
C LYS A 195 1.49 1.70 19.57
N LYS A 196 1.80 1.11 20.71
CA LYS A 196 0.93 0.17 21.40
C LYS A 196 1.30 0.06 22.87
N ASP A 197 0.41 -0.47 23.69
CA ASP A 197 0.80 -0.94 25.03
C ASP A 197 1.58 -2.26 24.92
N VAL A 198 2.63 -2.42 25.69
CA VAL A 198 3.34 -3.68 25.80
C VAL A 198 2.52 -4.60 26.71
N PHE A 199 2.19 -5.79 26.20
CA PHE A 199 1.55 -6.79 27.02
C PHE A 199 2.53 -7.23 28.14
N PRO A 200 2.19 -7.03 29.44
CA PRO A 200 3.16 -7.15 30.52
C PRO A 200 3.49 -8.59 30.93
N ILE A 201 3.16 -9.57 30.11
CA ILE A 201 3.63 -10.95 30.27
C ILE A 201 4.65 -11.25 29.18
N PHE A 202 5.92 -11.25 29.56
CA PHE A 202 7.03 -11.48 28.67
C PHE A 202 7.74 -12.80 29.01
N ASN A 203 7.85 -13.71 28.04
CA ASN A 203 8.41 -15.05 28.23
C ASN A 203 7.80 -15.80 29.43
N GLY A 204 6.48 -15.66 29.63
CA GLY A 204 5.74 -16.28 30.73
C GLY A 204 5.94 -15.61 32.09
N LYS A 205 6.70 -14.51 32.18
CA LYS A 205 6.90 -13.73 33.41
C LYS A 205 6.04 -12.47 33.38
N ASP A 206 5.33 -12.21 34.47
CA ASP A 206 4.58 -10.98 34.68
C ASP A 206 5.54 -9.87 35.14
N ILE A 207 5.68 -8.83 34.34
CA ILE A 207 6.51 -7.65 34.62
C ILE A 207 5.68 -6.41 35.00
N SER A 208 4.38 -6.56 35.19
CA SER A 208 3.49 -5.45 35.57
C SER A 208 3.85 -4.80 36.91
N ASN A 209 4.53 -5.54 37.78
CA ASN A 209 5.06 -5.01 39.04
C ASN A 209 6.25 -4.05 38.85
N ILE A 210 6.80 -3.92 37.64
CA ILE A 210 7.89 -3.01 37.29
C ILE A 210 7.35 -1.88 36.41
N THR A 211 6.66 -2.23 35.34
CA THR A 211 6.27 -1.31 34.27
C THR A 211 4.84 -0.80 34.40
N GLY A 212 4.04 -1.36 35.32
CA GLY A 212 2.60 -1.23 35.37
C GLY A 212 1.90 -2.10 34.32
N SER A 213 0.57 -1.94 34.26
CA SER A 213 -0.28 -2.79 33.39
C SER A 213 -0.33 -2.35 31.94
N LYS A 214 0.01 -1.08 31.64
CA LYS A 214 -0.10 -0.47 30.31
C LYS A 214 1.17 0.31 29.90
N PRO A 215 2.36 -0.29 29.93
CA PRO A 215 3.56 0.43 29.47
C PRO A 215 3.45 0.70 27.98
N GLU A 216 3.54 1.96 27.60
CA GLU A 216 3.41 2.41 26.21
C GLU A 216 4.72 2.24 25.46
N LEU A 217 4.70 1.54 24.33
CA LEU A 217 5.80 1.43 23.39
C LEU A 217 5.53 2.33 22.19
N ILE A 218 6.48 3.20 21.89
CA ILE A 218 6.54 3.96 20.63
C ILE A 218 7.83 3.60 19.92
N LEU A 219 7.72 3.29 18.63
CA LEU A 219 8.87 3.10 17.76
C LEU A 219 8.68 3.89 16.46
N ASP A 220 9.73 4.56 16.04
CA ASP A 220 9.80 5.29 14.79
C ASP A 220 11.06 4.90 14.04
N GLY A 221 11.04 5.06 12.72
CA GLY A 221 12.22 4.85 11.94
C GLY A 221 12.04 5.07 10.46
N SER A 222 13.17 5.23 9.78
CA SER A 222 13.19 5.29 8.32
C SER A 222 14.40 4.58 7.75
N GLY A 223 14.30 4.17 6.49
CA GLY A 223 15.38 3.53 5.76
C GLY A 223 15.24 3.74 4.27
N TRP A 224 16.37 3.81 3.57
CA TRP A 224 16.42 3.97 2.11
C TRP A 224 16.81 2.68 1.44
N ALA A 225 16.22 2.40 0.28
CA ALA A 225 16.60 1.27 -0.55
C ALA A 225 16.47 1.57 -2.04
N PRO A 226 17.29 0.96 -2.89
CA PRO A 226 17.12 1.00 -4.33
C PRO A 226 15.95 0.11 -4.77
N SER A 227 15.34 0.47 -5.89
CA SER A 227 14.29 -0.32 -6.54
C SER A 227 14.51 -0.36 -8.04
N TRP A 228 13.96 -1.38 -8.69
CA TRP A 228 14.00 -1.51 -10.13
C TRP A 228 12.83 -2.33 -10.66
N MET A 229 12.49 -2.11 -11.92
CA MET A 229 11.50 -2.87 -12.67
C MET A 229 12.00 -3.09 -14.10
N LEU A 230 11.75 -4.27 -14.63
CA LEU A 230 11.85 -4.59 -16.06
C LEU A 230 10.46 -4.75 -16.63
N ALA A 231 10.28 -4.35 -17.88
CA ALA A 231 8.99 -4.33 -18.53
C ALA A 231 9.07 -4.68 -20.01
N ALA A 232 7.99 -5.25 -20.52
CA ALA A 232 7.76 -5.48 -21.93
C ALA A 232 6.34 -5.05 -22.30
N PHE A 233 6.19 -4.50 -23.49
CA PHE A 233 4.92 -4.16 -24.10
C PHE A 233 4.91 -4.63 -25.55
N GLY A 234 3.82 -5.28 -25.97
CA GLY A 234 3.70 -5.79 -27.33
C GLY A 234 2.36 -5.47 -27.97
N ARG A 235 2.39 -5.22 -29.28
CA ARG A 235 1.21 -5.02 -30.15
C ARG A 235 1.29 -5.94 -31.36
N PRO A 236 1.01 -7.26 -31.19
CA PRO A 236 1.12 -8.21 -32.30
C PRO A 236 0.09 -7.96 -33.41
N THR A 237 -1.04 -7.31 -33.09
CA THR A 237 -2.05 -6.89 -34.05
C THR A 237 -2.57 -5.49 -33.70
N ARG A 238 -3.33 -4.88 -34.62
CA ARG A 238 -3.96 -3.58 -34.33
C ARG A 238 -4.97 -3.61 -33.19
N ARG A 239 -5.52 -4.78 -32.86
CA ARG A 239 -6.55 -4.96 -31.85
C ARG A 239 -6.03 -5.53 -30.52
N LEU A 240 -4.87 -6.16 -30.52
CA LEU A 240 -4.33 -6.85 -29.33
C LEU A 240 -3.07 -6.16 -28.85
N THR A 241 -3.06 -5.79 -27.59
CA THR A 241 -1.85 -5.39 -26.86
C THR A 241 -1.66 -6.28 -25.63
N TRP A 242 -0.42 -6.48 -25.24
CA TRP A 242 -0.07 -7.20 -24.02
C TRP A 242 1.10 -6.51 -23.31
N GLY A 243 1.23 -6.76 -22.04
CA GLY A 243 2.35 -6.27 -21.24
C GLY A 243 2.74 -7.28 -20.17
N ALA A 244 4.00 -7.20 -19.78
CA ALA A 244 4.53 -7.96 -18.65
C ALA A 244 5.57 -7.12 -17.90
N THR A 245 5.63 -7.29 -16.57
CA THR A 245 6.60 -6.60 -15.72
C THR A 245 7.15 -7.52 -14.65
N LEU A 246 8.38 -7.24 -14.24
CA LEU A 246 9.08 -7.89 -13.14
C LEU A 246 9.70 -6.82 -12.25
N THR A 247 9.28 -6.76 -10.99
CA THR A 247 9.81 -5.85 -9.97
C THR A 247 10.69 -6.65 -9.01
N GLY A 248 11.88 -6.11 -8.73
CA GLY A 248 12.82 -6.72 -7.80
C GLY A 248 12.39 -6.67 -6.35
N ARG A 249 12.85 -7.64 -5.57
CA ARG A 249 12.74 -7.60 -4.10
C ARG A 249 13.53 -6.41 -3.57
N VAL A 250 12.98 -5.77 -2.55
CA VAL A 250 13.65 -4.71 -1.79
C VAL A 250 13.74 -5.13 -0.32
N ASP A 251 14.94 -5.15 0.22
CA ASP A 251 15.20 -5.30 1.64
C ASP A 251 15.70 -3.97 2.19
N THR A 252 15.04 -3.45 3.20
CA THR A 252 15.36 -2.16 3.82
C THR A 252 15.53 -2.35 5.32
N THR A 253 16.59 -1.79 5.88
CA THR A 253 16.74 -1.62 7.33
C THR A 253 16.17 -0.26 7.71
N VAL A 254 15.12 -0.27 8.52
CA VAL A 254 14.44 0.90 9.05
C VAL A 254 14.94 1.13 10.47
N SER A 255 15.61 2.24 10.73
CA SER A 255 16.23 2.53 12.03
C SER A 255 15.74 3.85 12.58
N GLY A 256 15.67 3.94 13.92
CA GLY A 256 15.26 5.16 14.60
C GLY A 256 15.06 4.99 16.10
N PRO A 257 14.42 5.96 16.77
CA PRO A 257 14.19 5.90 18.21
C PRO A 257 13.14 4.85 18.58
N VAL A 258 13.29 4.31 19.78
CA VAL A 258 12.29 3.51 20.48
C VAL A 258 12.19 3.98 21.92
N GLN A 259 10.96 4.08 22.44
CA GLN A 259 10.68 4.52 23.79
C GLN A 259 9.65 3.60 24.44
N ILE A 260 9.87 3.23 25.70
CA ILE A 260 8.87 2.60 26.56
C ILE A 260 8.61 3.54 27.73
N THR A 261 7.35 3.94 27.93
CA THR A 261 6.90 4.75 29.05
C THR A 261 6.14 3.88 30.03
N TYR A 262 6.50 3.88 31.30
CA TYR A 262 5.81 3.12 32.37
C TYR A 262 4.43 3.71 32.61
N SER A 263 3.46 2.84 32.86
CA SER A 263 2.08 3.26 33.11
C SER A 263 1.87 3.87 34.49
N ASP A 264 0.73 4.55 34.67
CA ASP A 264 0.39 5.25 35.92
C ASP A 264 0.30 4.36 37.15
N ASP A 265 0.06 3.07 36.97
CA ASP A 265 0.02 2.05 38.04
C ASP A 265 1.38 1.38 38.31
N ALA A 266 2.46 1.86 37.69
CA ALA A 266 3.82 1.41 37.97
C ALA A 266 4.37 1.99 39.29
N PRO A 267 5.39 1.37 39.92
CA PRO A 267 6.11 1.94 41.05
C PRO A 267 6.77 3.29 40.77
N SER A 268 7.17 3.53 39.52
CA SER A 268 7.72 4.78 38.99
C SER A 268 6.91 5.24 37.78
N PRO A 269 5.72 5.83 37.98
CA PRO A 269 4.85 6.23 36.86
C PRO A 269 5.52 7.26 35.95
N GLY A 270 5.38 7.07 34.64
CA GLY A 270 5.93 7.98 33.64
C GLY A 270 7.43 7.87 33.39
N ASP A 271 8.16 6.99 34.12
CA ASP A 271 9.55 6.71 33.81
C ASP A 271 9.69 6.20 32.36
N GLN A 272 10.74 6.64 31.70
CA GLN A 272 10.98 6.36 30.29
C GLN A 272 12.29 5.58 30.10
N LEU A 273 12.18 4.52 29.30
CA LEU A 273 13.32 3.82 28.75
C LEU A 273 13.46 4.23 27.28
N VAL A 274 14.59 4.81 26.94
CA VAL A 274 14.86 5.31 25.58
C VAL A 274 16.00 4.53 24.95
N GLY A 275 15.83 4.15 23.70
CA GLY A 275 16.83 3.41 22.94
C GLY A 275 16.70 3.67 21.44
N THR A 276 17.36 2.83 20.67
CA THR A 276 17.25 2.80 19.21
C THR A 276 16.79 1.44 18.75
N GLN A 277 16.02 1.43 17.66
CA GLN A 277 15.57 0.21 17.01
C GLN A 277 16.12 0.11 15.58
N SER A 278 16.20 -1.11 15.09
CA SER A 278 16.55 -1.45 13.71
C SER A 278 15.67 -2.61 13.23
N THR A 279 14.75 -2.31 12.34
CA THR A 279 13.76 -3.28 11.82
C THR A 279 14.03 -3.60 10.36
N THR A 280 14.08 -4.88 10.00
CA THR A 280 14.16 -5.29 8.60
C THR A 280 12.77 -5.32 7.97
N GLN A 281 12.59 -4.53 6.92
CA GLN A 281 11.36 -4.50 6.11
C GLN A 281 11.63 -5.05 4.72
N MET A 282 10.81 -6.01 4.27
CA MET A 282 10.93 -6.65 2.97
C MET A 282 9.72 -6.31 2.09
N LEU A 283 9.99 -5.87 0.85
CA LEU A 283 9.02 -5.84 -0.24
C LEU A 283 9.36 -6.98 -1.21
N PRO A 284 8.38 -7.84 -1.59
CA PRO A 284 8.68 -9.05 -2.35
C PRO A 284 8.95 -8.78 -3.82
N TRP A 285 9.53 -9.76 -4.51
CA TRP A 285 9.46 -9.85 -5.97
C TRP A 285 8.00 -9.81 -6.41
N ALA A 286 7.73 -9.10 -7.52
CA ALA A 286 6.42 -9.10 -8.14
C ALA A 286 6.53 -9.33 -9.65
N ALA A 287 5.68 -10.18 -10.18
CA ALA A 287 5.51 -10.40 -11.62
C ALA A 287 4.07 -10.09 -12.01
N MET A 288 3.89 -9.35 -13.09
CA MET A 288 2.58 -8.94 -13.56
C MET A 288 2.49 -9.15 -15.07
N ALA A 289 1.34 -9.55 -15.56
CA ALA A 289 1.05 -9.67 -16.98
C ALA A 289 -0.39 -9.27 -17.28
N GLY A 290 -0.64 -8.69 -18.45
CA GLY A 290 -1.98 -8.32 -18.88
C GLY A 290 -2.09 -8.22 -20.38
N ALA A 291 -3.33 -8.26 -20.86
CA ALA A 291 -3.66 -8.09 -22.27
C ALA A 291 -4.92 -7.26 -22.42
N ASN A 292 -4.98 -6.45 -23.48
CA ASN A 292 -6.14 -5.66 -23.86
C ASN A 292 -6.48 -5.95 -25.31
N PHE A 293 -7.77 -6.08 -25.59
CA PHE A 293 -8.29 -6.41 -26.89
C PHE A 293 -9.43 -5.46 -27.30
N ASP A 294 -9.29 -4.83 -28.47
CA ASP A 294 -10.33 -4.00 -29.06
C ASP A 294 -11.38 -4.90 -29.71
N LEU A 295 -12.47 -5.16 -28.99
CA LEU A 295 -13.59 -5.95 -29.45
C LEU A 295 -14.26 -5.27 -30.65
N THR A 296 -14.46 -3.95 -30.54
CA THR A 296 -14.86 -3.04 -31.62
C THR A 296 -13.95 -1.81 -31.58
N PRO A 297 -14.04 -0.88 -32.57
CA PRO A 297 -13.30 0.38 -32.47
C PRO A 297 -13.62 1.23 -31.24
N GLN A 298 -14.79 1.01 -30.61
CA GLN A 298 -15.25 1.75 -29.43
C GLN A 298 -15.19 0.97 -28.12
N ILE A 299 -15.01 -0.36 -28.18
CA ILE A 299 -15.06 -1.21 -26.98
C ILE A 299 -13.76 -1.96 -26.83
N GLU A 300 -13.05 -1.69 -25.76
CA GLU A 300 -11.86 -2.42 -25.32
C GLU A 300 -12.20 -3.27 -24.11
N ILE A 301 -11.73 -4.51 -24.09
CA ILE A 301 -11.70 -5.38 -22.90
C ILE A 301 -10.27 -5.62 -22.48
N GLY A 302 -10.02 -5.72 -21.17
CA GLY A 302 -8.71 -5.98 -20.62
C GLY A 302 -8.77 -6.98 -19.49
N ALA A 303 -7.69 -7.76 -19.36
CA ALA A 303 -7.47 -8.66 -18.22
C ALA A 303 -6.02 -8.61 -17.79
N GLU A 304 -5.76 -8.76 -16.50
CA GLU A 304 -4.41 -8.86 -15.96
C GLU A 304 -4.34 -9.78 -14.75
N ALA A 305 -3.14 -10.30 -14.51
CA ALA A 305 -2.78 -11.06 -13.32
C ALA A 305 -1.52 -10.45 -12.71
N ARG A 306 -1.49 -10.42 -11.38
CA ARG A 306 -0.37 -9.97 -10.55
C ARG A 306 -0.03 -11.06 -9.56
N TYR A 307 1.27 -11.23 -9.30
CA TYR A 307 1.78 -12.26 -8.39
C TYR A 307 2.93 -11.69 -7.56
N TRP A 308 2.87 -11.85 -6.23
CA TRP A 308 3.89 -11.40 -5.29
C TRP A 308 4.45 -12.59 -4.50
N LEU A 309 5.78 -12.73 -4.47
CA LEU A 309 6.49 -13.82 -3.82
C LEU A 309 6.65 -13.56 -2.30
N TYR A 310 5.56 -13.38 -1.59
CA TYR A 310 5.54 -13.13 -0.14
C TYR A 310 5.99 -14.33 0.70
N ARG A 311 6.05 -15.56 0.18
CA ARG A 311 6.54 -16.74 0.91
C ARG A 311 7.93 -16.55 1.53
N GLN A 312 8.70 -15.55 1.07
CA GLN A 312 10.00 -15.18 1.62
C GLN A 312 9.90 -14.38 2.91
N TYR A 313 8.74 -13.79 3.22
CA TYR A 313 8.49 -12.97 4.41
C TYR A 313 8.02 -13.88 5.57
N LYS A 314 8.98 -14.53 6.24
CA LYS A 314 8.71 -15.48 7.32
C LYS A 314 8.56 -14.79 8.65
N LYS A 315 9.34 -13.73 8.88
CA LYS A 315 9.34 -12.97 10.12
C LYS A 315 9.79 -11.53 9.88
N GLN A 316 9.35 -10.65 10.74
CA GLN A 316 9.89 -9.31 10.90
C GLN A 316 10.71 -9.30 12.18
N HIS A 317 11.95 -8.90 12.07
CA HIS A 317 12.89 -8.82 13.18
C HIS A 317 13.23 -7.37 13.46
N THR A 318 13.21 -7.01 14.75
CA THR A 318 13.59 -5.68 15.24
C THR A 318 14.60 -5.85 16.36
N ASP A 319 15.81 -5.35 16.15
CA ASP A 319 16.82 -5.22 17.19
C ASP A 319 16.58 -3.93 17.99
N ILE A 320 16.73 -3.99 19.31
CA ILE A 320 16.57 -2.86 20.22
C ILE A 320 17.81 -2.71 21.07
N VAL A 321 18.39 -1.51 21.08
CA VAL A 321 19.57 -1.15 21.84
C VAL A 321 19.25 0.00 22.79
N GLY A 322 19.74 -0.11 24.04
CA GLY A 322 19.54 0.92 25.09
C GLY A 322 18.37 0.61 26.03
N ILE A 323 17.49 -0.35 25.72
CA ILE A 323 16.39 -0.76 26.60
C ILE A 323 16.70 -2.12 27.20
N PHE A 324 16.81 -2.20 28.54
CA PHE A 324 17.18 -3.46 29.22
C PHE A 324 16.05 -4.50 29.26
N LEU A 325 14.78 -4.05 29.16
CA LEU A 325 13.61 -4.94 29.22
C LEU A 325 13.42 -5.75 27.93
N VAL A 326 13.76 -5.18 26.79
CA VAL A 326 13.53 -5.79 25.47
C VAL A 326 14.76 -5.53 24.59
N ARG A 327 15.41 -6.57 24.11
CA ARG A 327 16.56 -6.48 23.22
C ARG A 327 16.21 -6.75 21.76
N GLU A 328 15.13 -7.50 21.55
CA GLU A 328 14.65 -7.87 20.23
C GLU A 328 13.14 -8.08 20.25
N LEU A 329 12.51 -7.81 19.13
CA LEU A 329 11.12 -8.18 18.88
C LEU A 329 11.10 -9.02 17.60
N GLU A 330 10.48 -10.18 17.65
CA GLU A 330 10.26 -11.01 16.49
C GLU A 330 8.77 -11.19 16.27
N THR A 331 8.28 -10.76 15.11
CA THR A 331 6.90 -10.97 14.69
C THR A 331 6.87 -12.02 13.58
N ILE A 332 6.32 -13.20 13.90
CA ILE A 332 6.15 -14.26 12.92
C ILE A 332 5.09 -13.84 11.89
N LYS A 333 5.45 -13.87 10.62
CA LYS A 333 4.55 -13.55 9.50
C LYS A 333 4.13 -14.81 8.75
N ASN A 334 5.05 -15.71 8.45
CA ASN A 334 4.82 -16.96 7.71
C ASN A 334 3.97 -16.78 6.45
N TYR A 335 4.13 -15.63 5.77
CA TYR A 335 3.33 -15.29 4.59
C TYR A 335 3.48 -16.35 3.50
N HIS A 336 2.41 -16.58 2.77
CA HIS A 336 2.40 -17.31 1.50
C HIS A 336 2.35 -16.32 0.34
N ASP A 337 2.51 -16.79 -0.90
CA ASP A 337 2.45 -15.91 -2.05
C ASP A 337 1.04 -15.35 -2.22
N SER A 338 0.99 -14.09 -2.65
CA SER A 338 -0.24 -13.37 -2.97
C SER A 338 -0.41 -13.25 -4.48
N TRP A 339 -1.65 -13.18 -4.93
CA TRP A 339 -1.99 -12.97 -6.32
C TRP A 339 -3.29 -12.20 -6.48
N GLN A 340 -3.38 -11.49 -7.59
CA GLN A 340 -4.58 -10.75 -7.96
C GLN A 340 -4.92 -11.06 -9.42
N VAL A 341 -6.19 -11.24 -9.72
CA VAL A 341 -6.72 -11.29 -11.08
C VAL A 341 -7.75 -10.19 -11.26
N SER A 342 -7.72 -9.53 -12.40
CA SER A 342 -8.63 -8.42 -12.68
C SER A 342 -9.00 -8.36 -14.15
N GLY A 343 -10.12 -7.73 -14.43
CA GLY A 343 -10.57 -7.47 -15.80
C GLY A 343 -11.59 -6.34 -15.85
N GLY A 344 -11.72 -5.76 -17.03
CA GLY A 344 -12.65 -4.66 -17.23
C GLY A 344 -12.89 -4.32 -18.68
N VAL A 345 -13.71 -3.33 -18.86
CA VAL A 345 -14.15 -2.81 -20.15
C VAL A 345 -13.95 -1.30 -20.19
N ARG A 346 -13.54 -0.79 -21.34
CA ARG A 346 -13.51 0.63 -21.68
C ARG A 346 -14.34 0.87 -22.93
N VAL A 347 -15.19 1.89 -22.87
CA VAL A 347 -15.93 2.42 -24.01
C VAL A 347 -15.39 3.80 -24.33
N HIS A 348 -14.97 4.04 -25.56
CA HIS A 348 -14.29 5.26 -26.00
C HIS A 348 -14.64 5.62 -27.45
N ASP A 349 -14.16 6.76 -27.95
CA ASP A 349 -14.39 7.24 -29.31
C ASP A 349 -15.89 7.30 -29.70
N LEU A 350 -16.71 7.75 -28.72
CA LEU A 350 -18.14 7.89 -28.92
C LEU A 350 -18.43 9.11 -29.81
N ALA A 351 -19.12 8.94 -30.91
CA ALA A 351 -19.47 10.01 -31.83
C ALA A 351 -20.27 11.15 -31.15
N ALA A 352 -21.13 10.80 -30.17
CA ALA A 352 -21.95 11.76 -29.41
C ALA A 352 -21.14 12.49 -28.30
N ALA A 353 -19.98 11.99 -27.92
CA ALA A 353 -19.12 12.56 -26.86
C ALA A 353 -17.63 12.32 -27.17
N PRO A 354 -17.08 13.03 -28.17
CA PRO A 354 -15.67 12.87 -28.53
C PRO A 354 -14.76 13.14 -27.34
N GLY A 355 -13.76 12.28 -27.14
CA GLY A 355 -12.80 12.37 -26.03
C GLY A 355 -13.29 11.82 -24.69
N LEU A 356 -14.56 11.41 -24.56
CA LEU A 356 -15.05 10.73 -23.37
C LEU A 356 -14.73 9.23 -23.42
N GLU A 357 -14.18 8.72 -22.32
CA GLU A 357 -13.95 7.31 -22.07
C GLU A 357 -14.68 6.90 -20.81
N LEU A 358 -15.43 5.82 -20.85
CA LEU A 358 -16.13 5.24 -19.71
C LEU A 358 -15.50 3.86 -19.42
N MET A 359 -15.26 3.57 -18.15
CA MET A 359 -14.58 2.34 -17.72
C MET A 359 -15.29 1.70 -16.55
N ALA A 360 -15.30 0.36 -16.56
CA ALA A 360 -15.76 -0.46 -15.44
C ALA A 360 -14.96 -1.75 -15.37
N GLY A 361 -14.86 -2.35 -14.19
CA GLY A 361 -14.11 -3.59 -14.01
C GLY A 361 -14.29 -4.21 -12.64
N THR A 362 -13.58 -5.30 -12.44
CA THR A 362 -13.54 -6.03 -11.17
C THR A 362 -12.18 -6.68 -10.96
N HIS A 363 -11.83 -6.96 -9.70
CA HIS A 363 -10.71 -7.82 -9.35
C HIS A 363 -11.04 -8.71 -8.17
N PHE A 364 -10.28 -9.79 -8.04
CA PHE A 364 -10.15 -10.58 -6.83
C PHE A 364 -8.68 -10.56 -6.39
N ASP A 365 -8.46 -10.31 -5.10
CA ASP A 365 -7.14 -10.27 -4.49
C ASP A 365 -7.04 -11.32 -3.39
N HIS A 366 -5.96 -12.11 -3.42
CA HIS A 366 -5.66 -13.13 -2.44
C HIS A 366 -4.60 -12.64 -1.46
N THR A 367 -4.95 -12.57 -0.16
CA THR A 367 -4.06 -12.10 0.90
C THR A 367 -2.84 -12.99 1.10
N PRO A 368 -1.66 -12.45 1.43
CA PRO A 368 -0.50 -13.26 1.80
C PRO A 368 -0.52 -13.76 3.25
N ALA A 369 -1.30 -13.13 4.15
CA ALA A 369 -1.25 -13.43 5.57
C ALA A 369 -2.10 -14.65 5.94
N PRO A 370 -1.53 -15.68 6.59
CA PRO A 370 -2.31 -16.76 7.21
C PRO A 370 -3.13 -16.22 8.39
N THR A 371 -4.26 -16.84 8.69
CA THR A 371 -5.10 -16.47 9.85
C THR A 371 -4.33 -16.54 11.18
N SER A 372 -3.43 -17.51 11.33
CA SER A 372 -2.64 -17.70 12.53
C SER A 372 -1.64 -16.56 12.85
N THR A 373 -1.26 -15.75 11.84
CA THR A 373 -0.25 -14.70 12.01
C THR A 373 -0.75 -13.31 11.56
N VAL A 374 -2.02 -13.19 11.18
CA VAL A 374 -2.60 -11.88 10.88
C VAL A 374 -2.65 -11.01 12.14
N THR A 375 -2.29 -9.75 11.99
CA THR A 375 -2.21 -8.76 13.07
C THR A 375 -3.00 -7.51 12.71
N LEU A 376 -3.40 -6.71 13.68
CA LEU A 376 -4.18 -5.48 13.45
C LEU A 376 -3.33 -4.31 12.96
N ASP A 377 -2.00 -4.38 13.09
CA ASP A 377 -1.05 -3.40 12.56
C ASP A 377 -0.88 -3.51 11.04
N GLN A 378 -1.06 -4.71 10.50
CA GLN A 378 -0.92 -5.01 9.08
C GLN A 378 -2.05 -5.94 8.60
N PRO A 379 -3.33 -5.53 8.75
CA PRO A 379 -4.45 -6.39 8.42
C PRO A 379 -4.58 -6.50 6.89
N THR A 380 -4.39 -7.71 6.37
CA THR A 380 -4.58 -8.03 4.96
C THR A 380 -5.58 -9.16 4.80
N PHE A 381 -6.56 -8.99 3.93
CA PHE A 381 -7.63 -9.96 3.73
C PHE A 381 -7.91 -10.14 2.24
N ASN A 382 -8.41 -11.31 1.87
CA ASN A 382 -8.99 -11.51 0.55
C ASN A 382 -10.07 -10.45 0.31
N HIS A 383 -10.16 -9.95 -0.91
CA HIS A 383 -11.21 -9.01 -1.25
C HIS A 383 -11.60 -9.05 -2.73
N ILE A 384 -12.80 -8.57 -3.00
CA ILE A 384 -13.29 -8.30 -4.35
C ILE A 384 -13.35 -6.79 -4.52
N GLY A 385 -12.81 -6.28 -5.62
CA GLY A 385 -12.90 -4.87 -6.01
C GLY A 385 -13.86 -4.65 -7.15
N LEU A 386 -14.69 -3.61 -7.05
CA LEU A 386 -15.52 -3.11 -8.15
C LEU A 386 -15.02 -1.73 -8.57
N HIS A 387 -14.70 -1.61 -9.83
CA HIS A 387 -14.11 -0.45 -10.48
C HIS A 387 -15.12 0.28 -11.33
N SER A 388 -15.08 1.61 -11.34
CA SER A 388 -15.81 2.45 -12.29
C SER A 388 -15.09 3.79 -12.44
N GLY A 389 -15.21 4.42 -13.60
CA GLY A 389 -14.62 5.74 -13.81
C GLY A 389 -14.73 6.22 -15.24
N LEU A 390 -14.19 7.41 -15.43
CA LEU A 390 -14.18 8.08 -16.71
C LEU A 390 -12.88 8.87 -16.90
N ARG A 391 -12.52 9.10 -18.16
CA ARG A 391 -11.55 10.10 -18.60
C ARG A 391 -12.18 10.98 -19.68
N TYR A 392 -11.80 12.23 -19.70
CA TYR A 392 -12.23 13.15 -20.74
C TYR A 392 -11.04 13.93 -21.27
N THR A 393 -10.84 13.86 -22.58
CA THR A 393 -9.77 14.57 -23.28
C THR A 393 -10.35 15.79 -24.01
N VAL A 394 -9.82 16.96 -23.71
CA VAL A 394 -10.17 18.21 -24.38
C VAL A 394 -8.90 18.99 -24.70
N GLY A 395 -8.62 19.16 -25.98
CA GLY A 395 -7.36 19.77 -26.43
C GLY A 395 -6.16 19.00 -25.89
N ARG A 396 -5.29 19.68 -25.15
CA ARG A 396 -4.10 19.12 -24.53
C ARG A 396 -4.31 18.57 -23.11
N TYR A 397 -5.51 18.63 -22.57
CA TYR A 397 -5.82 18.20 -21.22
C TYR A 397 -6.60 16.89 -21.25
N ARG A 398 -6.19 15.94 -20.40
CA ARG A 398 -6.95 14.74 -20.09
C ARG A 398 -7.24 14.73 -18.59
N ILE A 399 -8.51 14.78 -18.23
CA ILE A 399 -8.99 14.76 -16.85
C ILE A 399 -9.63 13.40 -16.60
N GLY A 400 -9.37 12.81 -15.46
CA GLY A 400 -9.93 11.53 -15.08
C GLY A 400 -10.48 11.53 -13.67
N ALA A 401 -11.55 10.74 -13.47
CA ALA A 401 -12.14 10.46 -12.18
C ALA A 401 -12.54 8.99 -12.09
N SER A 402 -12.29 8.35 -10.96
CA SER A 402 -12.68 6.95 -10.75
C SER A 402 -13.08 6.68 -9.31
N TYR A 403 -13.88 5.65 -9.14
CA TYR A 403 -14.29 5.10 -7.87
C TYR A 403 -14.05 3.60 -7.86
N LEU A 404 -13.37 3.13 -6.83
CA LEU A 404 -13.09 1.73 -6.58
C LEU A 404 -13.57 1.37 -5.18
N ARG A 405 -14.29 0.26 -5.04
CA ARG A 405 -14.73 -0.27 -3.75
C ARG A 405 -14.22 -1.69 -3.56
N TYR A 406 -13.54 -1.93 -2.42
CA TYR A 406 -13.20 -3.27 -1.94
C TYR A 406 -14.27 -3.78 -1.00
N PHE A 407 -14.58 -5.05 -1.13
CA PHE A 407 -15.38 -5.84 -0.20
C PHE A 407 -14.43 -6.86 0.44
N TYR A 408 -14.03 -6.62 1.68
CA TYR A 408 -13.14 -7.53 2.38
C TYR A 408 -13.87 -8.81 2.80
N LEU A 409 -13.25 -9.95 2.55
CA LEU A 409 -13.69 -11.27 2.94
C LEU A 409 -12.92 -11.65 4.23
N ILE A 410 -13.29 -11.04 5.34
CA ILE A 410 -12.60 -11.22 6.63
C ILE A 410 -13.05 -12.54 7.26
N PRO A 411 -12.15 -13.52 7.45
CA PRO A 411 -12.49 -14.77 8.16
C PRO A 411 -12.63 -14.52 9.66
N THR A 412 -13.35 -15.39 10.36
CA THR A 412 -13.22 -15.47 11.82
C THR A 412 -11.89 -16.13 12.15
N VAL A 413 -11.03 -15.40 12.87
CA VAL A 413 -9.71 -15.88 13.30
C VAL A 413 -9.83 -16.48 14.68
N THR A 414 -9.41 -17.75 14.83
CA THR A 414 -9.45 -18.51 16.11
C THR A 414 -8.16 -19.25 16.41
N ASP A 415 -7.17 -19.15 15.52
CA ASP A 415 -5.92 -19.89 15.54
C ASP A 415 -4.69 -18.99 15.69
N SER A 416 -4.87 -17.77 16.21
CA SER A 416 -3.78 -16.80 16.37
C SER A 416 -2.65 -17.32 17.24
N THR A 417 -1.42 -17.16 16.76
CA THR A 417 -0.18 -17.49 17.48
C THR A 417 0.51 -16.27 18.08
N THR A 418 -0.11 -15.08 18.00
CA THR A 418 0.46 -13.85 18.59
C THR A 418 0.31 -13.82 20.11
N SER A 419 1.03 -12.92 20.78
CA SER A 419 0.92 -12.71 22.23
C SER A 419 0.71 -11.21 22.55
N PRO A 420 -0.47 -10.83 23.09
CA PRO A 420 -1.66 -11.69 23.30
C PRO A 420 -2.26 -12.18 21.98
N PRO A 421 -3.11 -13.23 21.99
CA PRO A 421 -3.73 -13.76 20.78
C PRO A 421 -4.60 -12.71 20.07
N THR A 422 -4.42 -12.58 18.75
CA THR A 422 -5.25 -11.72 17.89
C THR A 422 -6.38 -12.53 17.26
N ASN A 423 -7.17 -13.23 18.09
CA ASN A 423 -8.38 -13.88 17.62
C ASN A 423 -9.49 -12.84 17.47
N PHE A 424 -10.17 -12.83 16.34
CA PHE A 424 -11.21 -11.82 16.07
C PHE A 424 -12.19 -12.28 14.98
N ARG A 425 -13.31 -11.59 14.92
CA ARG A 425 -14.22 -11.55 13.78
C ARG A 425 -14.39 -10.10 13.33
N GLY A 426 -14.74 -9.87 12.07
CA GLY A 426 -14.86 -8.50 11.59
C GLY A 426 -15.53 -8.39 10.22
N SER A 427 -15.70 -7.18 9.79
CA SER A 427 -16.17 -6.81 8.46
C SER A 427 -15.47 -5.55 7.98
N GLY A 428 -15.45 -5.34 6.67
CA GLY A 428 -14.80 -4.13 6.17
C GLY A 428 -14.99 -3.90 4.67
N ALA A 429 -14.77 -2.64 4.31
CA ALA A 429 -14.74 -2.16 2.94
C ALA A 429 -13.70 -1.04 2.82
N ASN A 430 -13.11 -0.88 1.65
CA ASN A 430 -12.30 0.28 1.30
C ASN A 430 -12.93 0.99 0.11
N HIS A 431 -12.92 2.31 0.14
CA HIS A 431 -13.43 3.18 -0.92
C HIS A 431 -12.27 4.02 -1.40
N ILE A 432 -11.94 3.97 -2.69
CA ILE A 432 -10.87 4.76 -3.28
C ILE A 432 -11.48 5.66 -4.35
N LEU A 433 -11.35 6.97 -4.15
CA LEU A 433 -11.72 8.00 -5.12
C LEU A 433 -10.42 8.52 -5.73
N THR A 434 -10.24 8.39 -7.03
CA THR A 434 -9.03 8.87 -7.72
C THR A 434 -9.38 9.95 -8.72
N LEU A 435 -8.61 11.03 -8.69
CA LEU A 435 -8.64 12.09 -9.70
C LEU A 435 -7.29 12.14 -10.40
N SER A 436 -7.29 12.46 -11.68
CA SER A 436 -6.07 12.71 -12.45
C SER A 436 -6.21 13.88 -13.40
N LEU A 437 -5.08 14.53 -13.66
CA LEU A 437 -4.89 15.52 -14.69
C LEU A 437 -3.62 15.19 -15.47
N GLU A 438 -3.74 15.07 -16.78
CA GLU A 438 -2.60 14.94 -17.69
C GLU A 438 -2.61 16.10 -18.67
N VAL A 439 -1.43 16.67 -18.91
CA VAL A 439 -1.24 17.80 -19.83
C VAL A 439 -0.21 17.39 -20.87
N THR A 440 -0.58 17.40 -22.14
CA THR A 440 0.34 17.28 -23.27
C THR A 440 0.95 18.65 -23.56
N LEU A 441 2.29 18.73 -23.62
CA LEU A 441 3.05 19.99 -23.79
C LEU A 441 3.34 20.29 -25.26
#